data_63da9751dbda8a2fadad0e09b5b25368
#
_entry.id   63da9751dbda8a2fadad0e09b5b25368
#
_cell.length_a   1.000
_cell.length_b   1.000
_cell.length_c   1.000
_cell.angle_alpha   90.00
_cell.angle_beta   90.00
_cell.angle_gamma   90.00
#
_symmetry.space_group_name_H-M   'P 1'
#
loop_
_entity.id
_entity.type
_entity.pdbx_description
1 polymer ?
#
loop_
_entity_poly.entity_id
_entity_poly.type
_entity_poly.pdbx_seq_one_letter_code
_entity_poly.pdbx_strand_id
1 'polypeptide(L)'
;MVAAVRDLLDTGRAKLYCVDSYDNVSWSNASKPLEERAIAHGRWEDWLLNQVVPFVREDSGGAEEVALAGVSLGAFHAANLALKHAHRFPLAICLSGNYDPGAWNGWGERGDATYFNNPLDYVGHLEGGHLDWLRSQVNLLLVVGQGQWEDTTGALESSRRLAGLLWAKGLRCELDLWGHDVPHDWPSWHRQLAHHLPRFC
;
A
#
# COMPACT_ATOMS: atom_id res chain seq x y z
N MET A 1 13.66 -7.71 -0.16
CA MET A 1 13.51 -6.35 -0.73
C MET A 1 14.86 -5.68 -1.01
N VAL A 2 15.74 -5.46 -0.01
CA VAL A 2 17.05 -4.78 -0.19
C VAL A 2 17.88 -5.36 -1.37
N ALA A 3 18.01 -6.68 -1.45
CA ALA A 3 18.76 -7.32 -2.52
C ALA A 3 18.20 -7.03 -3.93
N ALA A 4 16.89 -6.84 -4.05
CA ALA A 4 16.23 -6.59 -5.34
C ALA A 4 16.52 -5.18 -5.91
N VAL A 5 16.98 -4.27 -5.07
CA VAL A 5 17.21 -2.85 -5.41
C VAL A 5 18.63 -2.39 -5.08
N ARG A 6 19.54 -3.35 -4.87
CA ARG A 6 20.92 -3.09 -4.43
C ARG A 6 21.64 -2.05 -5.31
N ASP A 7 21.53 -2.16 -6.62
CA ASP A 7 22.21 -1.24 -7.54
C ASP A 7 21.74 0.21 -7.36
N LEU A 8 20.46 0.43 -7.04
CA LEU A 8 19.94 1.76 -6.75
C LEU A 8 20.49 2.32 -5.43
N LEU A 9 20.66 1.44 -4.44
CA LEU A 9 21.23 1.82 -3.13
C LEU A 9 22.73 2.10 -3.24
N ASP A 10 23.47 1.22 -3.90
CA ASP A 10 24.94 1.31 -4.05
C ASP A 10 25.35 2.53 -4.90
N THR A 11 24.50 2.95 -5.84
CA THR A 11 24.71 4.16 -6.67
C THR A 11 24.14 5.44 -6.07
N GLY A 12 23.52 5.37 -4.87
CA GLY A 12 22.93 6.53 -4.20
C GLY A 12 21.68 7.10 -4.86
N ARG A 13 21.06 6.37 -5.80
CA ARG A 13 19.82 6.78 -6.49
C ARG A 13 18.58 6.61 -5.62
N ALA A 14 18.64 5.75 -4.62
CA ALA A 14 17.57 5.55 -3.65
C ALA A 14 18.14 5.33 -2.25
N LYS A 15 17.35 5.67 -1.23
CA LYS A 15 17.56 5.29 0.16
C LYS A 15 16.34 4.52 0.64
N LEU A 16 16.53 3.37 1.25
CA LEU A 16 15.45 2.48 1.65
C LEU A 16 15.31 2.42 3.17
N TYR A 17 14.10 2.65 3.65
CA TYR A 17 13.73 2.52 5.05
C TYR A 17 12.73 1.38 5.20
N CYS A 18 13.09 0.35 5.96
CA CYS A 18 12.22 -0.79 6.24
C CYS A 18 11.51 -0.55 7.56
N VAL A 19 10.20 -0.35 7.51
CA VAL A 19 9.37 -0.03 8.68
C VAL A 19 8.49 -1.21 9.04
N ASP A 20 8.45 -1.59 10.33
CA ASP A 20 7.53 -2.60 10.84
C ASP A 20 6.12 -2.02 10.93
N SER A 21 5.11 -2.78 10.46
CA SER A 21 3.70 -2.37 10.47
C SER A 21 2.94 -2.77 11.75
N TYR A 22 3.56 -3.52 12.65
CA TYR A 22 2.94 -4.01 13.91
C TYR A 22 1.60 -4.74 13.69
N ASP A 23 1.48 -5.50 12.60
CA ASP A 23 0.22 -6.14 12.21
C ASP A 23 -0.26 -7.19 13.22
N ASN A 24 0.64 -7.77 14.00
CA ASN A 24 0.31 -8.70 15.08
C ASN A 24 -0.55 -8.10 16.19
N VAL A 25 -0.57 -6.80 16.37
CA VAL A 25 -1.43 -6.10 17.34
C VAL A 25 -2.60 -5.36 16.67
N SER A 26 -2.60 -5.27 15.35
CA SER A 26 -3.64 -4.64 14.52
C SER A 26 -4.31 -5.68 13.59
N TRP A 27 -4.12 -5.58 12.30
CA TRP A 27 -4.87 -6.34 11.28
C TRP A 27 -4.77 -7.86 11.43
N SER A 28 -3.65 -8.41 11.83
CA SER A 28 -3.45 -9.86 12.03
C SER A 28 -3.94 -10.38 13.38
N ASN A 29 -4.42 -9.51 14.27
CA ASN A 29 -4.92 -9.91 15.59
C ASN A 29 -6.35 -10.44 15.52
N ALA A 30 -6.51 -11.72 15.18
CA ALA A 30 -7.82 -12.36 15.07
C ALA A 30 -8.63 -12.44 16.40
N SER A 31 -8.01 -12.17 17.56
CA SER A 31 -8.70 -12.13 18.84
C SER A 31 -9.52 -10.84 19.05
N LYS A 32 -9.31 -9.83 18.22
CA LYS A 32 -10.00 -8.54 18.29
C LYS A 32 -11.04 -8.38 17.18
N PRO A 33 -12.15 -7.70 17.43
CA PRO A 33 -13.10 -7.31 16.39
C PRO A 33 -12.45 -6.37 15.39
N LEU A 34 -13.00 -6.31 14.17
CA LEU A 34 -12.39 -5.58 13.05
C LEU A 34 -12.16 -4.10 13.35
N GLU A 35 -13.13 -3.44 14.01
CA GLU A 35 -13.02 -2.03 14.38
C GLU A 35 -11.86 -1.76 15.35
N GLU A 36 -11.63 -2.64 16.33
CA GLU A 36 -10.48 -2.48 17.23
C GLU A 36 -9.14 -2.69 16.53
N ARG A 37 -9.09 -3.58 15.51
CA ARG A 37 -7.89 -3.75 14.68
C ARG A 37 -7.61 -2.48 13.88
N ALA A 38 -8.65 -1.87 13.30
CA ALA A 38 -8.55 -0.61 12.56
C ALA A 38 -8.09 0.55 13.45
N ILE A 39 -8.62 0.65 14.68
CA ILE A 39 -8.18 1.65 15.68
C ILE A 39 -6.71 1.43 16.05
N ALA A 40 -6.28 0.18 16.25
CA ALA A 40 -4.87 -0.11 16.52
C ALA A 40 -3.96 0.25 15.35
N HIS A 41 -4.40 0.01 14.11
CA HIS A 41 -3.72 0.45 12.90
C HIS A 41 -3.59 1.98 12.84
N GLY A 42 -4.64 2.73 13.18
CA GLY A 42 -4.60 4.20 13.23
C GLY A 42 -3.50 4.74 14.16
N ARG A 43 -3.25 4.08 15.30
CA ARG A 43 -2.14 4.44 16.20
C ARG A 43 -0.76 4.22 15.57
N TRP A 44 -0.61 3.16 14.79
CA TRP A 44 0.61 2.92 14.01
C TRP A 44 0.78 3.99 12.92
N GLU A 45 -0.29 4.33 12.23
CA GLU A 45 -0.31 5.40 11.23
C GLU A 45 0.12 6.75 11.84
N ASP A 46 -0.43 7.12 13.00
CA ASP A 46 -0.04 8.33 13.73
C ASP A 46 1.45 8.32 14.08
N TRP A 47 1.98 7.19 14.57
CA TRP A 47 3.40 7.04 14.86
C TRP A 47 4.25 7.18 13.58
N LEU A 48 3.85 6.53 12.50
CA LEU A 48 4.54 6.63 11.20
C LEU A 48 4.64 8.08 10.75
N LEU A 49 3.51 8.80 10.77
CA LEU A 49 3.44 10.19 10.29
C LEU A 49 4.20 11.18 11.16
N ASN A 50 4.20 10.97 12.47
CA ASN A 50 4.71 11.95 13.43
C ASN A 50 6.11 11.63 13.96
N GLN A 51 6.63 10.41 13.75
CA GLN A 51 7.95 10.02 14.20
C GLN A 51 8.83 9.51 13.04
N VAL A 52 8.32 8.55 12.25
CA VAL A 52 9.14 7.92 11.19
C VAL A 52 9.35 8.88 10.02
N VAL A 53 8.30 9.52 9.52
CA VAL A 53 8.42 10.44 8.38
C VAL A 53 9.36 11.62 8.68
N PRO A 54 9.27 12.31 9.84
CA PRO A 54 10.25 13.33 10.21
C PRO A 54 11.69 12.81 10.26
N PHE A 55 11.90 11.63 10.85
CA PHE A 55 13.21 10.98 10.88
C PHE A 55 13.74 10.70 9.46
N VAL A 56 12.90 10.13 8.58
CA VAL A 56 13.26 9.85 7.18
C VAL A 56 13.67 11.13 6.47
N ARG A 57 12.93 12.21 6.66
CA ARG A 57 13.23 13.52 6.05
C ARG A 57 14.58 14.09 6.53
N GLU A 58 14.83 14.04 7.81
CA GLU A 58 16.11 14.50 8.39
C GLU A 58 17.27 13.64 7.88
N ASP A 59 17.17 12.31 7.97
CA ASP A 59 18.22 11.37 7.59
C ASP A 59 18.48 11.31 6.08
N SER A 60 17.49 11.68 5.25
CA SER A 60 17.62 11.76 3.78
C SER A 60 18.15 13.12 3.28
N GLY A 61 18.46 14.07 4.18
CA GLY A 61 18.92 15.40 3.80
C GLY A 61 17.79 16.33 3.34
N GLY A 62 16.56 16.12 3.80
CA GLY A 62 15.41 16.98 3.52
C GLY A 62 14.59 16.56 2.30
N ALA A 63 14.68 15.31 1.86
CA ALA A 63 13.81 14.80 0.78
C ALA A 63 12.33 15.02 1.15
N GLU A 64 11.61 15.76 0.31
CA GLU A 64 10.21 16.07 0.55
C GLU A 64 9.29 14.94 0.09
N GLU A 65 9.66 14.22 -0.95
CA GLU A 65 8.87 13.13 -1.53
C GLU A 65 9.37 11.78 -1.03
N VAL A 66 8.45 11.01 -0.47
CA VAL A 66 8.68 9.63 -0.01
C VAL A 66 7.77 8.70 -0.80
N ALA A 67 8.36 7.79 -1.57
CA ALA A 67 7.60 6.71 -2.19
C ALA A 67 7.39 5.56 -1.21
N LEU A 68 6.21 4.97 -1.24
CA LEU A 68 5.91 3.77 -0.48
C LEU A 68 6.04 2.53 -1.37
N ALA A 69 6.58 1.45 -0.81
CA ALA A 69 6.58 0.14 -1.45
C ALA A 69 6.18 -0.93 -0.43
N GLY A 70 5.24 -1.80 -0.80
CA GLY A 70 4.78 -2.84 0.09
C GLY A 70 4.40 -4.12 -0.65
N VAL A 71 4.44 -5.25 0.06
CA VAL A 71 4.06 -6.58 -0.47
C VAL A 71 2.92 -7.14 0.37
N SER A 72 1.96 -7.83 -0.25
CA SER A 72 0.85 -8.46 0.44
C SER A 72 0.12 -7.45 1.37
N LEU A 73 0.08 -7.68 2.69
CA LEU A 73 -0.46 -6.74 3.66
C LEU A 73 0.26 -5.37 3.63
N GLY A 74 1.58 -5.36 3.37
CA GLY A 74 2.34 -4.12 3.17
C GLY A 74 1.90 -3.32 1.94
N ALA A 75 1.39 -3.97 0.90
CA ALA A 75 0.81 -3.30 -0.27
C ALA A 75 -0.50 -2.58 0.08
N PHE A 76 -1.32 -3.19 0.94
CA PHE A 76 -2.49 -2.52 1.50
C PHE A 76 -2.08 -1.25 2.28
N HIS A 77 -1.09 -1.35 3.17
CA HIS A 77 -0.59 -0.19 3.91
C HIS A 77 -0.12 0.92 2.97
N ALA A 78 0.67 0.57 1.96
CA ALA A 78 1.19 1.55 1.00
C ALA A 78 0.07 2.26 0.23
N ALA A 79 -0.92 1.52 -0.27
CA ALA A 79 -2.06 2.10 -0.98
C ALA A 79 -2.91 2.99 -0.07
N ASN A 80 -3.26 2.50 1.13
CA ASN A 80 -4.09 3.23 2.08
C ASN A 80 -3.43 4.53 2.55
N LEU A 81 -2.13 4.48 2.89
CA LEU A 81 -1.36 5.67 3.28
C LEU A 81 -1.23 6.69 2.14
N ALA A 82 -0.97 6.25 0.91
CA ALA A 82 -0.87 7.15 -0.24
C ALA A 82 -2.20 7.86 -0.52
N LEU A 83 -3.32 7.14 -0.44
CA LEU A 83 -4.66 7.71 -0.64
C LEU A 83 -5.08 8.67 0.48
N LYS A 84 -4.67 8.43 1.71
CA LYS A 84 -4.98 9.29 2.87
C LYS A 84 -4.03 10.48 3.01
N HIS A 85 -2.76 10.31 2.62
CA HIS A 85 -1.67 11.25 2.88
C HIS A 85 -0.84 11.54 1.63
N ALA A 86 -1.50 11.76 0.48
CA ALA A 86 -0.86 11.94 -0.82
C ALA A 86 0.19 13.08 -0.85
N HIS A 87 0.04 14.10 0.01
CA HIS A 87 1.04 15.19 0.15
C HIS A 87 2.36 14.73 0.76
N ARG A 88 2.39 13.57 1.41
CA ARG A 88 3.62 12.96 1.98
C ARG A 88 4.08 11.78 1.15
N PHE A 89 3.13 11.05 0.57
CA PHE A 89 3.33 9.81 -0.16
C PHE A 89 2.67 9.88 -1.54
N PRO A 90 3.25 10.65 -2.48
CA PRO A 90 2.65 10.83 -3.80
C PRO A 90 2.71 9.57 -4.67
N LEU A 91 3.53 8.58 -4.31
CA LEU A 91 3.71 7.32 -5.03
C LEU A 91 3.61 6.12 -4.10
N ALA A 92 2.81 5.13 -4.49
CA ALA A 92 2.79 3.81 -3.85
C ALA A 92 2.99 2.69 -4.88
N ILE A 93 3.95 1.80 -4.63
CA ILE A 93 4.22 0.56 -5.37
C ILE A 93 3.68 -0.59 -4.53
N CYS A 94 2.59 -1.18 -4.98
CA CYS A 94 1.78 -2.12 -4.22
C CYS A 94 1.82 -3.50 -4.88
N LEU A 95 2.56 -4.44 -4.27
CA LEU A 95 2.80 -5.77 -4.84
C LEU A 95 1.88 -6.80 -4.17
N SER A 96 0.98 -7.40 -4.94
CA SER A 96 0.05 -8.46 -4.52
C SER A 96 -0.78 -8.10 -3.27
N GLY A 97 -1.38 -6.89 -3.25
CA GLY A 97 -2.19 -6.41 -2.13
C GLY A 97 -3.62 -6.92 -2.14
N ASN A 98 -4.15 -7.23 -0.94
CA ASN A 98 -5.58 -7.30 -0.72
C ASN A 98 -6.03 -6.04 0.03
N TYR A 99 -6.88 -5.25 -0.58
CA TYR A 99 -7.26 -3.89 -0.11
C TYR A 99 -8.61 -3.84 0.59
N ASP A 100 -9.14 -5.01 0.98
CA ASP A 100 -10.39 -5.15 1.75
C ASP A 100 -10.12 -5.80 3.11
N PRO A 101 -9.81 -5.04 4.15
CA PRO A 101 -9.64 -5.58 5.50
C PRO A 101 -10.86 -6.34 6.01
N GLY A 102 -12.04 -6.01 5.52
CA GLY A 102 -13.27 -6.72 5.84
C GLY A 102 -13.31 -8.18 5.42
N ALA A 103 -12.50 -8.54 4.41
CA ALA A 103 -12.37 -9.93 3.94
C ALA A 103 -11.34 -10.76 4.74
N TRP A 104 -10.57 -10.17 5.69
CA TRP A 104 -9.50 -10.86 6.42
C TRP A 104 -9.97 -11.50 7.74
N ASN A 105 -10.98 -12.35 7.66
CA ASN A 105 -11.58 -12.97 8.86
C ASN A 105 -12.00 -11.93 9.92
N GLY A 106 -12.47 -10.78 9.47
CA GLY A 106 -12.98 -9.73 10.32
C GLY A 106 -14.32 -10.15 10.93
N TRP A 107 -14.49 -9.91 12.22
CA TRP A 107 -15.74 -10.12 12.96
C TRP A 107 -16.07 -8.87 13.79
N GLY A 108 -17.30 -8.80 14.28
CA GLY A 108 -17.81 -7.65 15.01
C GLY A 108 -18.34 -6.54 14.09
N GLU A 109 -18.72 -5.45 14.69
CA GLU A 109 -19.23 -4.28 13.97
C GLU A 109 -18.11 -3.57 13.22
N ARG A 110 -18.48 -2.89 12.12
CA ARG A 110 -17.61 -2.01 11.35
C ARG A 110 -18.02 -0.58 11.65
N GLY A 111 -17.09 0.21 12.15
CA GLY A 111 -17.25 1.62 12.40
C GLY A 111 -16.40 2.48 11.46
N ASP A 112 -16.22 3.74 11.85
CA ASP A 112 -15.48 4.73 11.07
C ASP A 112 -14.01 4.34 10.86
N ALA A 113 -13.37 3.76 11.88
CA ALA A 113 -11.96 3.36 11.73
C ALA A 113 -11.79 2.26 10.68
N THR A 114 -12.71 1.29 10.62
CA THR A 114 -12.72 0.28 9.56
C THR A 114 -13.00 0.91 8.20
N TYR A 115 -14.00 1.78 8.08
CA TYR A 115 -14.36 2.44 6.83
C TYR A 115 -13.20 3.26 6.26
N PHE A 116 -12.61 4.14 7.05
CA PHE A 116 -11.51 5.01 6.59
C PHE A 116 -10.16 4.28 6.42
N ASN A 117 -10.10 2.99 6.73
CA ASN A 117 -8.97 2.12 6.46
C ASN A 117 -9.33 0.98 5.49
N ASN A 118 -10.42 1.09 4.74
CA ASN A 118 -10.76 0.15 3.69
C ASN A 118 -10.84 0.87 2.33
N PRO A 119 -9.77 0.86 1.51
CA PRO A 119 -9.77 1.50 0.19
C PRO A 119 -10.93 1.07 -0.71
N LEU A 120 -11.41 -0.16 -0.63
CA LEU A 120 -12.55 -0.63 -1.43
C LEU A 120 -13.89 -0.06 -0.95
N ASP A 121 -13.98 0.44 0.29
CA ASP A 121 -15.18 1.11 0.79
C ASP A 121 -15.15 2.61 0.50
N TYR A 122 -14.06 3.33 0.86
CA TYR A 122 -14.10 4.79 0.79
C TYR A 122 -13.76 5.38 -0.59
N VAL A 123 -12.95 4.71 -1.44
CA VAL A 123 -12.54 5.28 -2.74
C VAL A 123 -13.75 5.54 -3.63
N GLY A 124 -14.75 4.66 -3.60
CA GLY A 124 -16.00 4.84 -4.34
C GLY A 124 -16.79 6.10 -3.95
N HIS A 125 -16.60 6.62 -2.75
CA HIS A 125 -17.31 7.79 -2.21
C HIS A 125 -16.49 9.09 -2.27
N LEU A 126 -15.26 9.05 -2.77
CA LEU A 126 -14.45 10.26 -2.97
C LEU A 126 -15.12 11.21 -3.97
N GLU A 127 -15.23 12.50 -3.60
CA GLU A 127 -15.86 13.53 -4.43
C GLU A 127 -15.33 14.93 -4.13
N GLY A 128 -15.76 15.90 -4.92
CA GLY A 128 -15.47 17.32 -4.69
C GLY A 128 -13.98 17.67 -4.71
N GLY A 129 -13.64 18.78 -4.05
CA GLY A 129 -12.27 19.32 -4.05
C GLY A 129 -11.20 18.37 -3.50
N HIS A 130 -11.58 17.47 -2.59
CA HIS A 130 -10.63 16.45 -2.09
C HIS A 130 -10.25 15.44 -3.18
N LEU A 131 -11.21 14.96 -3.97
CA LEU A 131 -10.93 14.09 -5.11
C LEU A 131 -10.09 14.81 -6.17
N ASP A 132 -10.38 16.08 -6.46
CA ASP A 132 -9.61 16.87 -7.43
C ASP A 132 -8.16 17.05 -6.96
N TRP A 133 -7.97 17.28 -5.67
CA TRP A 133 -6.65 17.34 -5.07
C TRP A 133 -5.92 16.00 -5.19
N LEU A 134 -6.55 14.86 -4.85
CA LEU A 134 -5.95 13.53 -4.99
C LEU A 134 -5.54 13.23 -6.44
N ARG A 135 -6.35 13.60 -7.43
CA ARG A 135 -6.03 13.45 -8.86
C ARG A 135 -4.72 14.14 -9.24
N SER A 136 -4.41 15.25 -8.61
CA SER A 136 -3.17 16.00 -8.86
C SER A 136 -1.95 15.44 -8.13
N GLN A 137 -2.15 14.76 -6.99
CA GLN A 137 -1.07 14.36 -6.09
C GLN A 137 -0.67 12.89 -6.21
N VAL A 138 -1.64 11.96 -6.19
CA VAL A 138 -1.35 10.54 -5.97
C VAL A 138 -1.14 9.77 -7.27
N ASN A 139 -0.20 8.82 -7.23
CA ASN A 139 0.00 7.80 -8.25
C ASN A 139 0.15 6.44 -7.59
N LEU A 140 -0.66 5.46 -8.00
CA LEU A 140 -0.57 4.09 -7.50
C LEU A 140 -0.13 3.14 -8.63
N LEU A 141 0.84 2.31 -8.33
CA LEU A 141 1.23 1.17 -9.15
C LEU A 141 0.82 -0.11 -8.42
N LEU A 142 -0.19 -0.80 -8.95
CA LEU A 142 -0.66 -2.09 -8.44
C LEU A 142 -0.06 -3.18 -9.32
N VAL A 143 0.74 -4.06 -8.73
CA VAL A 143 1.40 -5.17 -9.43
C VAL A 143 0.95 -6.47 -8.78
N VAL A 144 0.48 -7.41 -9.57
CA VAL A 144 0.00 -8.69 -9.03
C VAL A 144 0.25 -9.83 -10.01
N GLY A 145 0.64 -11.00 -9.49
CA GLY A 145 0.72 -12.24 -10.25
C GLY A 145 -0.65 -12.87 -10.50
N GLN A 146 -0.67 -13.95 -11.26
CA GLN A 146 -1.84 -14.79 -11.48
C GLN A 146 -1.54 -16.26 -11.10
N GLY A 147 -0.41 -16.49 -10.44
CA GLY A 147 0.03 -17.80 -10.02
C GLY A 147 -0.53 -18.23 -8.67
N GLN A 148 0.11 -19.25 -8.09
CA GLN A 148 -0.33 -19.88 -6.85
C GLN A 148 -0.54 -18.86 -5.73
N TRP A 149 -1.68 -18.94 -5.02
CA TRP A 149 -2.14 -18.15 -3.88
C TRP A 149 -2.51 -16.68 -4.17
N GLU A 150 -2.33 -16.16 -5.39
CA GLU A 150 -2.79 -14.80 -5.72
C GLU A 150 -4.32 -14.69 -5.73
N ASP A 151 -5.01 -15.77 -6.10
CA ASP A 151 -6.46 -15.90 -6.06
C ASP A 151 -6.97 -16.17 -4.62
N THR A 152 -6.37 -17.14 -3.93
CA THR A 152 -6.83 -17.56 -2.60
C THR A 152 -6.57 -16.55 -1.50
N THR A 153 -5.55 -15.71 -1.63
CA THR A 153 -5.33 -14.54 -0.77
C THR A 153 -6.26 -13.38 -1.10
N GLY A 154 -6.97 -13.45 -2.22
CA GLY A 154 -7.79 -12.36 -2.74
C GLY A 154 -7.01 -11.19 -3.35
N ALA A 155 -5.67 -11.30 -3.48
CA ALA A 155 -4.83 -10.21 -3.97
C ALA A 155 -5.14 -9.85 -5.42
N LEU A 156 -5.32 -10.84 -6.31
CA LEU A 156 -5.61 -10.61 -7.71
C LEU A 156 -6.95 -9.88 -7.91
N GLU A 157 -8.02 -10.38 -7.29
CA GLU A 157 -9.35 -9.79 -7.41
C GLU A 157 -9.41 -8.41 -6.74
N SER A 158 -8.83 -8.27 -5.56
CA SER A 158 -8.80 -7.01 -4.83
C SER A 158 -8.01 -5.93 -5.57
N SER A 159 -6.89 -6.28 -6.22
CA SER A 159 -6.13 -5.35 -7.06
C SER A 159 -6.91 -4.88 -8.27
N ARG A 160 -7.65 -5.78 -8.95
CA ARG A 160 -8.54 -5.42 -10.06
C ARG A 160 -9.67 -4.49 -9.62
N ARG A 161 -10.30 -4.79 -8.49
CA ARG A 161 -11.39 -3.97 -7.93
C ARG A 161 -10.90 -2.58 -7.55
N LEU A 162 -9.76 -2.47 -6.85
CA LEU A 162 -9.19 -1.17 -6.49
C LEU A 162 -8.82 -0.37 -7.73
N ALA A 163 -8.15 -0.97 -8.72
CA ALA A 163 -7.82 -0.29 -9.98
C ALA A 163 -9.09 0.24 -10.67
N GLY A 164 -10.14 -0.56 -10.75
CA GLY A 164 -11.43 -0.16 -11.33
C GLY A 164 -12.04 1.05 -10.62
N LEU A 165 -12.02 1.08 -9.28
CA LEU A 165 -12.50 2.21 -8.48
C LEU A 165 -11.64 3.46 -8.72
N LEU A 166 -10.32 3.33 -8.73
CA LEU A 166 -9.40 4.44 -8.97
C LEU A 166 -9.60 5.04 -10.37
N TRP A 167 -9.72 4.21 -11.39
CA TRP A 167 -10.00 4.67 -12.77
C TRP A 167 -11.36 5.35 -12.89
N ALA A 168 -12.40 4.80 -12.26
CA ALA A 168 -13.73 5.42 -12.25
C ALA A 168 -13.73 6.80 -11.58
N LYS A 169 -12.81 7.04 -10.63
CA LYS A 169 -12.61 8.34 -9.99
C LYS A 169 -11.58 9.23 -10.73
N GLY A 170 -11.00 8.77 -11.84
CA GLY A 170 -10.00 9.52 -12.59
C GLY A 170 -8.66 9.68 -11.85
N LEU A 171 -8.38 8.82 -10.87
CA LEU A 171 -7.10 8.77 -10.16
C LEU A 171 -6.05 8.05 -10.99
N ARG A 172 -4.80 8.49 -10.90
CA ARG A 172 -3.69 7.87 -11.60
C ARG A 172 -3.37 6.51 -10.99
N CYS A 173 -3.61 5.46 -11.75
CA CYS A 173 -3.35 4.09 -11.36
C CYS A 173 -2.88 3.25 -12.54
N GLU A 174 -1.76 2.59 -12.39
CA GLU A 174 -1.30 1.54 -13.28
C GLU A 174 -1.59 0.19 -12.62
N LEU A 175 -2.20 -0.74 -13.36
CA LEU A 175 -2.37 -2.13 -12.94
C LEU A 175 -1.53 -3.00 -13.86
N ASP A 176 -0.48 -3.63 -13.31
CA ASP A 176 0.39 -4.55 -14.01
C ASP A 176 0.13 -6.00 -13.58
N LEU A 177 -0.44 -6.79 -14.50
CA LEU A 177 -0.78 -8.20 -14.28
C LEU A 177 0.33 -9.10 -14.82
N TRP A 178 1.05 -9.78 -13.93
CA TRP A 178 2.05 -10.76 -14.29
C TRP A 178 1.43 -12.13 -14.56
N GLY A 179 2.20 -13.05 -15.15
CA GLY A 179 1.71 -14.33 -15.63
C GLY A 179 1.26 -15.33 -14.54
N HIS A 180 0.72 -16.46 -14.99
CA HIS A 180 0.30 -17.56 -14.11
C HIS A 180 1.47 -18.31 -13.47
N ASP A 181 2.70 -18.07 -13.91
CA ASP A 181 3.94 -18.54 -13.34
C ASP A 181 4.49 -17.64 -12.22
N VAL A 182 3.73 -16.60 -11.82
CA VAL A 182 4.12 -15.64 -10.79
C VAL A 182 3.22 -15.79 -9.56
N PRO A 183 3.70 -16.57 -8.56
CA PRO A 183 2.95 -16.82 -7.33
C PRO A 183 3.06 -15.68 -6.31
N HIS A 184 2.24 -15.75 -5.26
CA HIS A 184 2.24 -14.85 -4.10
C HIS A 184 3.41 -15.17 -3.17
N ASP A 185 4.64 -14.81 -3.58
CA ASP A 185 5.87 -15.16 -2.85
C ASP A 185 6.98 -14.11 -2.98
N TRP A 186 7.98 -14.24 -2.11
CA TRP A 186 9.13 -13.33 -2.10
C TRP A 186 9.94 -13.30 -3.41
N PRO A 187 10.23 -14.42 -4.10
CA PRO A 187 10.91 -14.37 -5.38
C PRO A 187 10.18 -13.55 -6.43
N SER A 188 8.86 -13.63 -6.49
CA SER A 188 8.01 -12.85 -7.40
C SER A 188 8.09 -11.36 -7.07
N TRP A 189 7.90 -10.99 -5.81
CA TRP A 189 7.95 -9.60 -5.37
C TRP A 189 9.33 -8.96 -5.54
N HIS A 190 10.40 -9.74 -5.38
CA HIS A 190 11.76 -9.25 -5.68
C HIS A 190 11.92 -8.89 -7.16
N ARG A 191 11.45 -9.74 -8.08
CA ARG A 191 11.48 -9.46 -9.52
C ARG A 191 10.62 -8.25 -9.87
N GLN A 192 9.42 -8.17 -9.32
CA GLN A 192 8.49 -7.06 -9.55
C GLN A 192 9.06 -5.73 -9.06
N LEU A 193 9.61 -5.69 -7.84
CA LEU A 193 10.23 -4.49 -7.31
C LEU A 193 11.46 -4.06 -8.12
N ALA A 194 12.34 -5.00 -8.48
CA ALA A 194 13.51 -4.74 -9.31
C ALA A 194 13.15 -4.20 -10.70
N HIS A 195 12.00 -4.63 -11.24
CA HIS A 195 11.49 -4.15 -12.52
C HIS A 195 10.93 -2.72 -12.44
N HIS A 196 10.15 -2.43 -11.39
CA HIS A 196 9.38 -1.19 -11.34
C HIS A 196 10.10 -0.04 -10.66
N LEU A 197 10.80 -0.27 -9.53
CA LEU A 197 11.39 0.82 -8.75
C LEU A 197 12.36 1.71 -9.57
N PRO A 198 13.20 1.18 -10.49
CA PRO A 198 14.09 2.02 -11.29
C PRO A 198 13.41 3.07 -12.16
N ARG A 199 12.10 2.94 -12.40
CA ARG A 199 11.30 3.91 -13.18
C ARG A 199 11.06 5.22 -12.41
N PHE A 200 11.28 5.21 -11.09
CA PHE A 200 10.95 6.30 -10.18
C PHE A 200 12.18 6.86 -9.43
N CYS A 201 13.39 6.38 -9.73
CA CYS A 201 14.64 6.80 -9.10
C CYS A 201 15.59 7.47 -10.10
#